data_ab2ebb69722c0d520a94665bd8fac9f2
#
_entry.id   ab2ebb69722c0d520a94665bd8fac9f2
#
_cell.length_a   1.000
_cell.length_b   1.000
_cell.length_c   1.000
_cell.angle_alpha   90.00
_cell.angle_beta   90.00
_cell.angle_gamma   90.00
#
_symmetry.space_group_name_H-M   'P 1'
#
loop_
_entity.id
_entity.type
_entity.pdbx_description
1 polymer ?
#
loop_
_entity_poly.entity_id
_entity_poly.type
_entity_poly.pdbx_seq_one_letter_code
_entity_poly.pdbx_strand_id
1 'polypeptide(L)'
;MKKGLVLEGGAMRGIFTAGVIDVLMENHITFDGAIGVSAGACFGVNLKSKQIGRTFRYNMKYAKDPRYASVQSWIKTGDFFNAEFCYHTLPEKLDPMDDATFSKNPMKFYLVATDIESGEPYYYDVKDINNESLDFVRASASMPIFASPVHINGHIYLDGGISDSIPIKKFQEMGYEKNVIVLTQPENYVKKPQPMMRAIRAKYRKYPNMVRDLELRHETYNETIAYIKEEVAKNNVFVIQPEKALNIGRIEHDRTRIRAVYEEGRKTAMKRLAELKMFLRQGE
;
A
#
# COMPACT_ATOMS: atom_id res chain seq x y z
N MET A 1 -24.78 -3.96 -3.40
CA MET A 1 -23.81 -3.18 -2.56
C MET A 1 -22.41 -3.53 -3.02
N LYS A 2 -21.59 -2.55 -3.44
CA LYS A 2 -20.20 -2.81 -3.90
C LYS A 2 -19.29 -3.13 -2.74
N LYS A 3 -18.51 -4.22 -2.88
CA LYS A 3 -17.52 -4.69 -1.89
C LYS A 3 -16.15 -4.14 -2.23
N GLY A 4 -15.51 -3.44 -1.29
CA GLY A 4 -14.20 -2.83 -1.44
C GLY A 4 -13.13 -3.46 -0.56
N LEU A 5 -11.86 -3.36 -1.00
CA LEU A 5 -10.68 -3.69 -0.21
C LEU A 5 -9.76 -2.47 -0.14
N VAL A 6 -9.46 -2.00 1.06
CA VAL A 6 -8.54 -0.87 1.29
C VAL A 6 -7.25 -1.40 1.91
N LEU A 7 -6.10 -1.06 1.30
CA LEU A 7 -4.79 -1.55 1.69
C LEU A 7 -3.90 -0.38 2.14
N GLU A 8 -3.66 -0.30 3.46
CA GLU A 8 -2.79 0.70 4.05
C GLU A 8 -1.35 0.56 3.55
N GLY A 9 -0.65 1.67 3.41
CA GLY A 9 0.79 1.71 3.23
C GLY A 9 1.56 1.37 4.51
N GLY A 10 2.85 1.04 4.36
CA GLY A 10 3.65 0.69 5.55
C GLY A 10 5.07 0.26 5.27
N ALA A 11 5.59 0.51 4.08
CA ALA A 11 6.88 0.00 3.62
C ALA A 11 6.96 -1.53 3.88
N MET A 12 8.03 -2.07 4.50
CA MET A 12 8.17 -3.51 4.71
C MET A 12 7.12 -4.11 5.67
N ARG A 13 6.39 -3.30 6.46
CA ARG A 13 5.22 -3.81 7.21
C ARG A 13 4.10 -4.33 6.30
N GLY A 14 4.04 -3.85 5.05
CA GLY A 14 3.13 -4.37 4.03
C GLY A 14 3.31 -5.86 3.71
N ILE A 15 4.39 -6.49 4.12
CA ILE A 15 4.55 -7.96 4.04
C ILE A 15 3.45 -8.69 4.82
N PHE A 16 2.94 -8.11 5.91
CA PHE A 16 1.71 -8.56 6.58
C PHE A 16 0.52 -8.54 5.63
N THR A 17 0.33 -7.43 4.92
CA THR A 17 -0.73 -7.29 3.91
C THR A 17 -0.61 -8.32 2.80
N ALA A 18 0.61 -8.64 2.35
CA ALA A 18 0.85 -9.69 1.37
C ALA A 18 0.35 -11.07 1.87
N GLY A 19 0.64 -11.40 3.13
CA GLY A 19 0.13 -12.63 3.74
C GLY A 19 -1.40 -12.68 3.83
N VAL A 20 -2.03 -11.54 4.15
CA VAL A 20 -3.50 -11.41 4.14
C VAL A 20 -4.07 -11.62 2.74
N ILE A 21 -3.52 -10.93 1.73
CA ILE A 21 -3.98 -11.00 0.33
C ILE A 21 -3.90 -12.44 -0.20
N ASP A 22 -2.83 -13.16 0.10
CA ASP A 22 -2.66 -14.54 -0.34
C ASP A 22 -3.75 -15.45 0.25
N VAL A 23 -4.07 -15.30 1.54
CA VAL A 23 -5.18 -16.03 2.17
C VAL A 23 -6.53 -15.67 1.55
N LEU A 24 -6.77 -14.40 1.22
CA LEU A 24 -8.00 -13.99 0.54
C LEU A 24 -8.12 -14.68 -0.83
N MET A 25 -7.05 -14.72 -1.62
CA MET A 25 -7.03 -15.40 -2.93
C MET A 25 -7.22 -16.91 -2.80
N GLU A 26 -6.52 -17.57 -1.89
CA GLU A 26 -6.62 -19.01 -1.62
C GLU A 26 -8.04 -19.43 -1.20
N ASN A 27 -8.77 -18.53 -0.55
CA ASN A 27 -10.16 -18.76 -0.12
C ASN A 27 -11.21 -18.18 -1.05
N HIS A 28 -10.81 -17.77 -2.27
CA HIS A 28 -11.70 -17.24 -3.31
C HIS A 28 -12.55 -16.05 -2.86
N ILE A 29 -12.02 -15.22 -1.94
CA ILE A 29 -12.66 -13.97 -1.55
C ILE A 29 -12.46 -12.96 -2.69
N THR A 30 -13.55 -12.39 -3.16
CA THR A 30 -13.56 -11.43 -4.27
C THR A 30 -14.12 -10.08 -3.83
N PHE A 31 -13.67 -9.03 -4.50
CA PHE A 31 -14.10 -7.65 -4.30
C PHE A 31 -14.47 -7.04 -5.66
N ASP A 32 -15.36 -6.05 -5.65
CA ASP A 32 -15.68 -5.25 -6.84
C ASP A 32 -14.57 -4.25 -7.14
N GLY A 33 -13.82 -3.83 -6.11
CA GLY A 33 -12.66 -2.99 -6.25
C GLY A 33 -11.71 -3.06 -5.08
N ALA A 34 -10.47 -2.65 -5.30
CA ALA A 34 -9.47 -2.46 -4.26
C ALA A 34 -8.75 -1.12 -4.46
N ILE A 35 -8.29 -0.53 -3.37
CA ILE A 35 -7.48 0.68 -3.37
C ILE A 35 -6.29 0.51 -2.44
N GLY A 36 -5.09 0.80 -2.93
CA GLY A 36 -3.85 0.64 -2.18
C GLY A 36 -3.01 1.91 -2.11
N VAL A 37 -2.24 2.02 -1.03
CA VAL A 37 -1.31 3.14 -0.80
C VAL A 37 0.07 2.57 -0.54
N SER A 38 1.11 3.10 -1.22
CA SER A 38 2.51 2.72 -0.95
C SER A 38 2.70 1.20 -1.08
N ALA A 39 3.17 0.51 -0.04
CA ALA A 39 3.27 -0.95 -0.03
C ALA A 39 1.92 -1.65 -0.30
N GLY A 40 0.80 -1.06 0.13
CA GLY A 40 -0.53 -1.56 -0.19
C GLY A 40 -0.85 -1.51 -1.68
N ALA A 41 -0.35 -0.50 -2.41
CA ALA A 41 -0.42 -0.45 -3.87
C ALA A 41 0.49 -1.49 -4.52
N CYS A 42 1.79 -1.52 -4.14
CA CYS A 42 2.80 -2.42 -4.70
C CYS A 42 2.43 -3.91 -4.54
N PHE A 43 1.80 -4.26 -3.44
CA PHE A 43 1.44 -5.66 -3.13
C PHE A 43 0.02 -5.99 -3.58
N GLY A 44 -0.88 -5.02 -3.53
CA GLY A 44 -2.27 -5.16 -3.92
C GLY A 44 -2.48 -5.49 -5.39
N VAL A 45 -1.61 -5.03 -6.29
CA VAL A 45 -1.66 -5.40 -7.73
C VAL A 45 -1.66 -6.92 -7.96
N ASN A 46 -1.02 -7.69 -7.05
CA ASN A 46 -0.99 -9.15 -7.14
C ASN A 46 -2.35 -9.81 -6.85
N LEU A 47 -3.25 -9.12 -6.13
CA LEU A 47 -4.63 -9.61 -5.96
C LEU A 47 -5.38 -9.59 -7.29
N LYS A 48 -5.27 -8.51 -8.06
CA LYS A 48 -5.95 -8.40 -9.36
C LYS A 48 -5.34 -9.33 -10.41
N SER A 49 -4.01 -9.54 -10.39
CA SER A 49 -3.33 -10.52 -11.25
C SER A 49 -3.43 -11.97 -10.74
N LYS A 50 -4.07 -12.21 -9.57
CA LYS A 50 -4.24 -13.54 -8.95
C LYS A 50 -2.92 -14.29 -8.72
N GLN A 51 -1.82 -13.58 -8.46
CA GLN A 51 -0.50 -14.17 -8.28
C GLN A 51 -0.19 -14.44 -6.81
N ILE A 52 -0.73 -15.54 -6.28
CA ILE A 52 -0.49 -15.99 -4.90
C ILE A 52 1.01 -16.19 -4.64
N GLY A 53 1.48 -15.68 -3.51
CA GLY A 53 2.86 -15.83 -3.05
C GLY A 53 3.89 -14.96 -3.80
N ARG A 54 3.51 -14.23 -4.86
CA ARG A 54 4.45 -13.47 -5.66
C ARG A 54 5.17 -12.40 -4.82
N THR A 55 4.43 -11.61 -4.04
CA THR A 55 5.02 -10.59 -3.16
C THR A 55 6.03 -11.20 -2.18
N PHE A 56 5.67 -12.29 -1.52
CA PHE A 56 6.56 -12.98 -0.59
C PHE A 56 7.80 -13.53 -1.29
N ARG A 57 7.63 -14.17 -2.44
CA ARG A 57 8.70 -14.80 -3.21
C ARG A 57 9.79 -13.82 -3.61
N TYR A 58 9.44 -12.67 -4.22
CA TYR A 58 10.47 -11.74 -4.64
C TYR A 58 11.11 -10.97 -3.46
N ASN A 59 10.34 -10.65 -2.41
CA ASN A 59 10.92 -10.05 -1.20
C ASN A 59 11.92 -10.99 -0.52
N MET A 60 11.63 -12.29 -0.44
CA MET A 60 12.58 -13.28 0.08
C MET A 60 13.79 -13.45 -0.81
N LYS A 61 13.58 -13.51 -2.13
CA LYS A 61 14.67 -13.71 -3.10
C LYS A 61 15.67 -12.55 -3.08
N TYR A 62 15.17 -11.32 -3.10
CA TYR A 62 15.96 -10.11 -3.26
C TYR A 62 16.22 -9.34 -1.96
N ALA A 63 15.85 -9.86 -0.80
CA ALA A 63 16.04 -9.19 0.50
C ALA A 63 17.46 -8.66 0.73
N LYS A 64 18.48 -9.39 0.28
CA LYS A 64 19.90 -9.03 0.42
C LYS A 64 20.54 -8.55 -0.88
N ASP A 65 19.76 -8.38 -1.94
CA ASP A 65 20.29 -7.90 -3.22
C ASP A 65 20.40 -6.37 -3.19
N PRO A 66 21.61 -5.79 -3.34
CA PRO A 66 21.77 -4.34 -3.27
C PRO A 66 21.06 -3.60 -4.43
N ARG A 67 20.69 -4.30 -5.51
CA ARG A 67 19.88 -3.74 -6.60
C ARG A 67 18.42 -3.58 -6.20
N TYR A 68 17.94 -4.38 -5.23
CA TYR A 68 16.55 -4.27 -4.76
C TYR A 68 16.38 -3.08 -3.81
N ALA A 69 17.18 -3.02 -2.73
CA ALA A 69 17.12 -1.94 -1.75
C ALA A 69 18.47 -1.75 -1.06
N SER A 70 19.06 -0.57 -1.13
CA SER A 70 20.35 -0.30 -0.49
C SER A 70 20.66 1.19 -0.34
N VAL A 71 21.56 1.51 0.59
CA VAL A 71 22.17 2.85 0.70
C VAL A 71 22.93 3.20 -0.58
N GLN A 72 23.58 2.22 -1.23
CA GLN A 72 24.28 2.44 -2.49
C GLN A 72 23.32 2.87 -3.61
N SER A 73 22.15 2.24 -3.71
CA SER A 73 21.10 2.66 -4.64
C SER A 73 20.68 4.10 -4.35
N TRP A 74 20.39 4.40 -3.08
CA TRP A 74 19.96 5.74 -2.66
C TRP A 74 20.98 6.83 -3.03
N ILE A 75 22.28 6.59 -2.79
CA ILE A 75 23.34 7.56 -3.14
C ILE A 75 23.44 7.74 -4.66
N LYS A 76 23.31 6.65 -5.45
CA LYS A 76 23.49 6.69 -6.90
C LYS A 76 22.28 7.21 -7.67
N THR A 77 21.07 6.91 -7.20
CA THR A 77 19.84 7.14 -7.95
C THR A 77 18.85 8.08 -7.24
N GLY A 78 19.06 8.36 -5.95
CA GLY A 78 18.10 9.05 -5.09
C GLY A 78 17.00 8.15 -4.53
N ASP A 79 16.96 6.86 -4.95
CA ASP A 79 15.95 5.90 -4.56
C ASP A 79 16.56 4.77 -3.72
N PHE A 80 16.06 4.59 -2.49
CA PHE A 80 16.53 3.49 -1.63
C PHE A 80 16.12 2.13 -2.20
N PHE A 81 14.83 1.97 -2.57
CA PHE A 81 14.36 0.89 -3.44
C PHE A 81 14.63 1.34 -4.88
N ASN A 82 15.52 0.65 -5.57
CA ASN A 82 15.94 1.06 -6.90
C ASN A 82 14.77 1.02 -7.88
N ALA A 83 14.47 2.18 -8.48
CA ALA A 83 13.30 2.34 -9.32
C ALA A 83 13.31 1.39 -10.53
N GLU A 84 14.38 1.37 -11.30
CA GLU A 84 14.53 0.50 -12.46
C GLU A 84 14.40 -0.98 -12.10
N PHE A 85 15.08 -1.40 -11.02
CA PHE A 85 15.04 -2.79 -10.60
C PHE A 85 13.65 -3.22 -10.08
N CYS A 86 13.05 -2.42 -9.21
CA CYS A 86 11.81 -2.80 -8.50
C CYS A 86 10.56 -2.68 -9.36
N TYR A 87 10.50 -1.67 -10.24
CA TYR A 87 9.27 -1.33 -10.97
C TYR A 87 9.34 -1.64 -12.48
N HIS A 88 10.52 -2.02 -13.00
CA HIS A 88 10.68 -2.46 -14.41
C HIS A 88 11.33 -3.83 -14.47
N THR A 89 12.59 -3.98 -14.12
CA THR A 89 13.32 -5.25 -14.28
C THR A 89 12.63 -6.43 -13.56
N LEU A 90 12.17 -6.24 -12.33
CA LEU A 90 11.54 -7.29 -11.54
C LEU A 90 10.16 -7.69 -12.12
N PRO A 91 9.19 -6.77 -12.31
CA PRO A 91 7.86 -7.13 -12.80
C PRO A 91 7.81 -7.49 -14.28
N GLU A 92 8.82 -7.15 -15.08
CA GLU A 92 8.86 -7.48 -16.50
C GLU A 92 9.63 -8.77 -16.79
N LYS A 93 10.74 -9.02 -16.05
CA LYS A 93 11.74 -10.06 -16.43
C LYS A 93 12.02 -11.08 -15.36
N LEU A 94 12.16 -10.68 -14.09
CA LEU A 94 12.67 -11.55 -13.03
C LEU A 94 11.57 -12.32 -12.28
N ASP A 95 10.41 -11.73 -12.13
CA ASP A 95 9.18 -12.31 -11.58
C ASP A 95 7.99 -11.60 -12.24
N PRO A 96 7.70 -11.95 -13.52
CA PRO A 96 6.75 -11.20 -14.34
C PRO A 96 5.36 -11.07 -13.73
N MET A 97 4.77 -9.89 -13.91
CA MET A 97 3.36 -9.69 -13.62
C MET A 97 2.50 -10.32 -14.72
N ASP A 98 1.43 -10.99 -14.32
CA ASP A 98 0.45 -11.53 -15.25
C ASP A 98 -0.55 -10.44 -15.68
N ASP A 99 -0.13 -9.63 -16.66
CA ASP A 99 -0.97 -8.57 -17.21
C ASP A 99 -2.23 -9.13 -17.88
N ALA A 100 -2.16 -10.29 -18.50
CA ALA A 100 -3.32 -10.89 -19.14
C ALA A 100 -4.44 -11.23 -18.14
N THR A 101 -4.08 -11.77 -16.98
CA THR A 101 -5.03 -11.98 -15.88
C THR A 101 -5.46 -10.67 -15.26
N PHE A 102 -4.53 -9.74 -15.04
CA PHE A 102 -4.80 -8.42 -14.46
C PHE A 102 -5.83 -7.66 -15.27
N SER A 103 -5.62 -7.49 -16.56
CA SER A 103 -6.47 -6.70 -17.47
C SER A 103 -7.85 -7.33 -17.67
N LYS A 104 -7.96 -8.68 -17.68
CA LYS A 104 -9.23 -9.40 -17.80
C LYS A 104 -10.05 -9.45 -16.51
N ASN A 105 -9.42 -9.23 -15.35
CA ASN A 105 -10.11 -9.25 -14.08
C ASN A 105 -11.04 -8.04 -13.93
N PRO A 106 -12.37 -8.22 -13.74
CA PRO A 106 -13.33 -7.13 -13.66
C PRO A 106 -13.16 -6.25 -12.41
N MET A 107 -12.45 -6.74 -11.39
CA MET A 107 -12.17 -5.97 -10.19
C MET A 107 -11.44 -4.67 -10.56
N LYS A 108 -11.92 -3.54 -10.09
CA LYS A 108 -11.20 -2.27 -10.21
C LYS A 108 -10.03 -2.24 -9.24
N PHE A 109 -8.91 -1.66 -9.66
CA PHE A 109 -7.77 -1.45 -8.77
C PHE A 109 -7.31 0.00 -8.85
N TYR A 110 -7.36 0.68 -7.72
CA TYR A 110 -6.90 2.05 -7.59
C TYR A 110 -5.66 2.12 -6.71
N LEU A 111 -4.82 3.10 -6.97
CA LEU A 111 -3.73 3.45 -6.09
C LEU A 111 -3.74 4.95 -5.80
N VAL A 112 -3.12 5.34 -4.70
CA VAL A 112 -3.01 6.73 -4.29
C VAL A 112 -1.58 7.20 -4.45
N ALA A 113 -1.39 8.33 -5.13
CA ALA A 113 -0.15 9.11 -5.13
C ALA A 113 -0.47 10.52 -4.65
N THR A 114 0.51 11.26 -4.12
CA THR A 114 0.34 12.66 -3.76
C THR A 114 0.95 13.56 -4.83
N ASP A 115 0.16 14.40 -5.47
CA ASP A 115 0.67 15.48 -6.29
C ASP A 115 1.34 16.51 -5.38
N ILE A 116 2.65 16.70 -5.51
CA ILE A 116 3.40 17.50 -4.55
C ILE A 116 3.27 19.02 -4.76
N GLU A 117 2.78 19.45 -5.90
CA GLU A 117 2.55 20.86 -6.17
C GLU A 117 1.25 21.33 -5.51
N SER A 118 0.17 20.57 -5.66
CA SER A 118 -1.11 20.86 -5.03
C SER A 118 -1.20 20.39 -3.57
N GLY A 119 -0.50 19.30 -3.20
CA GLY A 119 -0.67 18.56 -1.95
C GLY A 119 -1.81 17.52 -2.04
N GLU A 120 -2.63 17.55 -3.07
CA GLU A 120 -3.83 16.73 -3.18
C GLU A 120 -3.50 15.25 -3.50
N PRO A 121 -4.33 14.31 -2.99
CA PRO A 121 -4.23 12.91 -3.38
C PRO A 121 -4.73 12.71 -4.82
N TYR A 122 -3.95 12.00 -5.60
CA TYR A 122 -4.32 11.53 -6.92
C TYR A 122 -4.68 10.04 -6.87
N TYR A 123 -5.88 9.69 -7.31
CA TYR A 123 -6.42 8.32 -7.31
C TYR A 123 -6.38 7.76 -8.73
N TYR A 124 -5.39 6.94 -9.02
CA TYR A 124 -5.16 6.36 -10.34
C TYR A 124 -5.87 5.01 -10.49
N ASP A 125 -6.72 4.86 -11.54
CA ASP A 125 -7.38 3.58 -11.92
C ASP A 125 -6.42 2.73 -12.77
N VAL A 126 -5.84 1.69 -12.18
CA VAL A 126 -4.91 0.78 -12.85
C VAL A 126 -5.69 -0.24 -13.69
N LYS A 127 -5.76 0.00 -14.99
CA LYS A 127 -6.51 -0.86 -15.93
C LYS A 127 -5.69 -2.05 -16.41
N ASP A 128 -4.42 -1.83 -16.70
CA ASP A 128 -3.45 -2.77 -17.23
C ASP A 128 -2.05 -2.52 -16.63
N ILE A 129 -1.12 -3.42 -16.88
CA ILE A 129 0.27 -3.30 -16.45
C ILE A 129 1.11 -2.80 -17.62
N ASN A 130 1.38 -1.52 -17.63
CA ASN A 130 2.24 -0.84 -18.60
C ASN A 130 3.21 0.11 -17.88
N ASN A 131 4.09 0.79 -18.61
CA ASN A 131 5.08 1.69 -18.02
C ASN A 131 4.45 2.79 -17.17
N GLU A 132 3.36 3.40 -17.64
CA GLU A 132 2.67 4.46 -16.89
C GLU A 132 2.09 3.94 -15.57
N SER A 133 1.42 2.78 -15.60
CA SER A 133 0.86 2.18 -14.40
C SER A 133 1.95 1.75 -13.41
N LEU A 134 3.09 1.25 -13.88
CA LEU A 134 4.24 0.91 -13.05
C LEU A 134 4.89 2.17 -12.44
N ASP A 135 4.95 3.28 -13.19
CA ASP A 135 5.41 4.57 -12.67
C ASP A 135 4.45 5.11 -11.59
N PHE A 136 3.14 4.95 -11.75
CA PHE A 136 2.18 5.30 -10.70
C PHE A 136 2.30 4.39 -9.47
N VAL A 137 2.56 3.09 -9.63
CA VAL A 137 2.89 2.18 -8.50
C VAL A 137 4.15 2.66 -7.78
N ARG A 138 5.18 3.05 -8.52
CA ARG A 138 6.41 3.66 -7.99
C ARG A 138 6.09 4.96 -7.24
N ALA A 139 5.32 5.88 -7.86
CA ALA A 139 4.94 7.15 -7.26
C ALA A 139 4.24 6.95 -5.92
N SER A 140 3.26 6.03 -5.87
CA SER A 140 2.53 5.67 -4.64
C SER A 140 3.45 5.23 -3.50
N ALA A 141 4.63 4.65 -3.81
CA ALA A 141 5.61 4.15 -2.83
C ALA A 141 6.86 5.02 -2.69
N SER A 142 6.90 6.18 -3.35
CA SER A 142 8.05 7.09 -3.32
C SER A 142 8.04 7.97 -2.07
N MET A 143 8.58 7.43 -0.96
CA MET A 143 8.63 8.14 0.33
C MET A 143 9.57 9.36 0.26
N PRO A 144 9.15 10.54 0.77
CA PRO A 144 10.01 11.70 0.88
C PRO A 144 11.36 11.37 1.54
N ILE A 145 12.44 11.98 1.06
CA ILE A 145 13.83 11.75 1.46
C ILE A 145 14.41 10.43 0.92
N PHE A 146 13.67 9.32 0.96
CA PHE A 146 14.16 7.99 0.59
C PHE A 146 13.92 7.62 -0.88
N ALA A 147 13.15 8.43 -1.59
CA ALA A 147 12.91 8.28 -3.02
C ALA A 147 12.89 9.65 -3.72
N SER A 148 13.15 9.61 -5.01
CA SER A 148 13.01 10.75 -5.92
C SER A 148 11.54 10.95 -6.27
N PRO A 149 11.07 12.21 -6.43
CA PRO A 149 9.77 12.48 -7.01
C PRO A 149 9.63 11.86 -8.40
N VAL A 150 8.43 11.39 -8.72
CA VAL A 150 8.13 10.74 -10.00
C VAL A 150 7.38 11.72 -10.91
N HIS A 151 7.89 11.93 -12.11
CA HIS A 151 7.27 12.82 -13.09
C HIS A 151 6.40 12.01 -14.05
N ILE A 152 5.09 12.26 -14.06
CA ILE A 152 4.12 11.57 -14.92
C ILE A 152 3.17 12.61 -15.50
N ASN A 153 3.05 12.67 -16.83
CA ASN A 153 2.08 13.52 -17.55
C ASN A 153 2.11 15.00 -17.14
N GLY A 154 3.28 15.56 -16.86
CA GLY A 154 3.45 16.97 -16.47
C GLY A 154 3.26 17.26 -14.98
N HIS A 155 2.89 16.27 -14.17
CA HIS A 155 2.75 16.36 -12.72
C HIS A 155 3.91 15.70 -12.00
N ILE A 156 4.08 16.01 -10.72
CA ILE A 156 5.14 15.48 -9.87
C ILE A 156 4.54 14.80 -8.66
N TYR A 157 4.82 13.50 -8.50
CA TYR A 157 4.21 12.68 -7.48
C TYR A 157 5.21 12.14 -6.45
N LEU A 158 4.73 11.97 -5.23
CA LEU A 158 5.36 11.20 -4.15
C LEU A 158 4.32 10.25 -3.50
N ASP A 159 4.74 9.54 -2.44
CA ASP A 159 3.97 8.52 -1.72
C ASP A 159 2.55 9.02 -1.36
N GLY A 160 1.56 8.23 -1.72
CA GLY A 160 0.15 8.54 -1.48
C GLY A 160 -0.20 8.69 -0.01
N GLY A 161 0.56 8.03 0.87
CA GLY A 161 0.37 8.15 2.30
C GLY A 161 0.76 9.52 2.90
N ILE A 162 1.21 10.48 2.09
CA ILE A 162 1.39 11.88 2.48
C ILE A 162 0.01 12.53 2.66
N SER A 163 -0.83 12.47 1.64
CA SER A 163 -2.14 13.11 1.59
C SER A 163 -3.29 12.21 2.05
N ASP A 164 -3.28 10.91 1.68
CA ASP A 164 -4.31 9.95 2.09
C ASP A 164 -3.70 8.58 2.41
N SER A 165 -3.42 8.34 3.70
CA SER A 165 -2.76 7.11 4.16
C SER A 165 -3.67 5.88 4.16
N ILE A 166 -5.01 6.06 4.29
CA ILE A 166 -6.03 5.00 4.34
C ILE A 166 -7.28 5.54 3.63
N PRO A 167 -7.40 5.37 2.31
CA PRO A 167 -8.37 6.06 1.46
C PRO A 167 -9.81 5.54 1.58
N ILE A 168 -10.28 5.25 2.79
CA ILE A 168 -11.62 4.69 3.04
C ILE A 168 -12.72 5.67 2.66
N LYS A 169 -12.59 6.95 3.06
CA LYS A 169 -13.63 7.95 2.79
C LYS A 169 -13.81 8.13 1.28
N LYS A 170 -12.68 8.29 0.56
CA LYS A 170 -12.70 8.39 -0.90
C LYS A 170 -13.28 7.15 -1.55
N PHE A 171 -12.95 5.97 -1.05
CA PHE A 171 -13.44 4.73 -1.63
C PHE A 171 -14.95 4.54 -1.42
N GLN A 172 -15.49 5.00 -0.28
CA GLN A 172 -16.93 5.08 -0.05
C GLN A 172 -17.62 6.09 -0.99
N GLU A 173 -17.02 7.28 -1.22
CA GLU A 173 -17.51 8.26 -2.21
C GLU A 173 -17.57 7.68 -3.62
N MET A 174 -16.66 6.74 -3.97
CA MET A 174 -16.66 6.03 -5.24
C MET A 174 -17.72 4.92 -5.31
N GLY A 175 -18.55 4.77 -4.27
CA GLY A 175 -19.67 3.84 -4.20
C GLY A 175 -19.32 2.46 -3.67
N TYR A 176 -18.16 2.28 -3.01
CA TYR A 176 -17.83 1.04 -2.30
C TYR A 176 -18.33 1.12 -0.86
N GLU A 177 -19.50 0.56 -0.63
CA GLU A 177 -20.24 0.73 0.65
C GLU A 177 -19.78 -0.27 1.72
N LYS A 178 -19.38 -1.47 1.32
CA LYS A 178 -18.95 -2.56 2.20
C LYS A 178 -17.45 -2.78 2.06
N ASN A 179 -16.67 -2.39 3.06
CA ASN A 179 -15.22 -2.36 2.92
C ASN A 179 -14.47 -3.27 3.89
N VAL A 180 -13.51 -4.02 3.37
CA VAL A 180 -12.48 -4.68 4.16
C VAL A 180 -11.24 -3.79 4.16
N ILE A 181 -10.67 -3.51 5.32
CA ILE A 181 -9.47 -2.70 5.45
C ILE A 181 -8.35 -3.56 6.03
N VAL A 182 -7.20 -3.58 5.37
CA VAL A 182 -5.99 -4.20 5.91
C VAL A 182 -5.06 -3.10 6.41
N LEU A 183 -4.86 -3.06 7.73
CA LEU A 183 -3.95 -2.13 8.40
C LEU A 183 -2.63 -2.84 8.74
N THR A 184 -1.54 -2.08 8.79
CA THR A 184 -0.19 -2.55 9.12
C THR A 184 0.24 -2.20 10.53
N GLN A 185 -0.64 -1.59 11.30
CA GLN A 185 -0.45 -1.20 12.69
C GLN A 185 -1.52 -1.83 13.61
N PRO A 186 -1.20 -2.12 14.86
CA PRO A 186 -2.18 -2.66 15.82
C PRO A 186 -3.21 -1.61 16.23
N GLU A 187 -4.31 -2.07 16.81
CA GLU A 187 -5.48 -1.24 17.15
C GLU A 187 -5.17 -0.04 18.06
N ASN A 188 -4.24 -0.21 18.98
CA ASN A 188 -3.84 0.83 19.94
C ASN A 188 -2.76 1.78 19.42
N TYR A 189 -2.37 1.67 18.14
CA TYR A 189 -1.38 2.54 17.55
C TYR A 189 -1.92 3.96 17.38
N VAL A 190 -1.14 4.93 17.85
CA VAL A 190 -1.38 6.36 17.62
C VAL A 190 -0.20 6.91 16.83
N LYS A 191 -0.49 7.46 15.65
CA LYS A 191 0.54 8.05 14.81
C LYS A 191 1.09 9.31 15.44
N LYS A 192 2.43 9.40 15.50
CA LYS A 192 3.17 10.56 16.04
C LYS A 192 3.56 11.51 14.89
N PRO A 193 3.85 12.77 15.21
CA PRO A 193 4.37 13.74 14.24
C PRO A 193 5.53 13.19 13.43
N GLN A 194 5.60 13.61 12.17
CA GLN A 194 6.63 13.16 11.22
C GLN A 194 8.01 13.59 11.71
N PRO A 195 8.96 12.65 11.88
CA PRO A 195 10.34 12.99 12.19
C PRO A 195 11.01 13.69 11.00
N MET A 196 12.14 14.37 11.26
CA MET A 196 12.96 15.02 10.23
C MET A 196 12.27 16.19 9.48
N MET A 197 11.21 16.79 10.03
CA MET A 197 10.48 17.88 9.35
C MET A 197 11.38 19.06 8.94
N ARG A 198 12.46 19.37 9.69
CA ARG A 198 13.42 20.40 9.29
C ARG A 198 14.10 20.09 7.96
N ALA A 199 14.53 18.85 7.76
CA ALA A 199 15.16 18.41 6.51
C ALA A 199 14.14 18.36 5.35
N ILE A 200 12.90 17.92 5.64
CA ILE A 200 11.80 17.89 4.68
C ILE A 200 11.47 19.30 4.19
N ARG A 201 11.28 20.27 5.10
CA ARG A 201 11.04 21.68 4.75
C ARG A 201 12.17 22.27 3.90
N ALA A 202 13.41 21.98 4.23
CA ALA A 202 14.56 22.44 3.45
C ALA A 202 14.58 21.87 2.03
N LYS A 203 14.42 20.54 1.90
CA LYS A 203 14.45 19.84 0.61
C LYS A 203 13.27 20.22 -0.29
N TYR A 204 12.06 20.28 0.29
CA TYR A 204 10.82 20.47 -0.42
C TYR A 204 10.22 21.88 -0.27
N ARG A 205 11.09 22.90 -0.05
CA ARG A 205 10.66 24.31 0.14
C ARG A 205 9.81 24.89 -1.00
N LYS A 206 9.91 24.29 -2.19
CA LYS A 206 9.11 24.68 -3.37
C LYS A 206 7.70 24.12 -3.36
N TYR A 207 7.41 23.16 -2.47
CA TYR A 207 6.15 22.42 -2.39
C TYR A 207 5.52 22.57 -0.99
N PRO A 208 5.06 23.79 -0.63
CA PRO A 208 4.60 24.08 0.73
C PRO A 208 3.35 23.29 1.13
N ASN A 209 2.46 22.98 0.17
CA ASN A 209 1.24 22.19 0.41
C ASN A 209 1.61 20.78 0.88
N MET A 210 2.45 20.07 0.12
CA MET A 210 2.92 18.74 0.48
C MET A 210 3.66 18.72 1.84
N VAL A 211 4.44 19.78 2.14
CA VAL A 211 5.12 19.92 3.44
C VAL A 211 4.09 20.05 4.57
N ARG A 212 3.04 20.84 4.38
CA ARG A 212 1.92 20.97 5.31
C ARG A 212 1.21 19.65 5.57
N ASP A 213 0.94 18.88 4.51
CA ASP A 213 0.29 17.58 4.65
C ASP A 213 1.13 16.60 5.48
N LEU A 214 2.46 16.61 5.30
CA LEU A 214 3.37 15.82 6.12
C LEU A 214 3.38 16.26 7.59
N GLU A 215 3.23 17.55 7.87
CA GLU A 215 3.11 18.07 9.22
C GLU A 215 1.83 17.60 9.91
N LEU A 216 0.71 17.65 9.21
CA LEU A 216 -0.61 17.29 9.70
C LEU A 216 -0.92 15.79 9.57
N ARG A 217 -0.09 15.03 8.85
CA ARG A 217 -0.32 13.61 8.54
C ARG A 217 -0.68 12.76 9.76
N HIS A 218 -0.13 13.04 10.91
CA HIS A 218 -0.40 12.28 12.11
C HIS A 218 -1.82 12.54 12.65
N GLU A 219 -2.32 13.77 12.53
CA GLU A 219 -3.68 14.14 12.90
C GLU A 219 -4.68 13.48 11.96
N THR A 220 -4.54 13.71 10.66
CA THR A 220 -5.41 13.14 9.61
C THR A 220 -5.47 11.61 9.69
N TYR A 221 -4.33 10.96 9.94
CA TYR A 221 -4.29 9.50 10.11
C TYR A 221 -5.10 9.04 11.32
N ASN A 222 -4.91 9.69 12.49
CA ASN A 222 -5.60 9.32 13.72
C ASN A 222 -7.11 9.60 13.63
N GLU A 223 -7.51 10.68 12.96
CA GLU A 223 -8.91 10.96 12.63
C GLU A 223 -9.51 9.88 11.71
N THR A 224 -8.75 9.43 10.71
CA THR A 224 -9.19 8.34 9.82
C THR A 224 -9.36 7.03 10.60
N ILE A 225 -8.47 6.72 11.55
CA ILE A 225 -8.64 5.55 12.44
C ILE A 225 -9.89 5.68 13.31
N ALA A 226 -10.19 6.87 13.84
CA ALA A 226 -11.43 7.11 14.59
C ALA A 226 -12.66 6.88 13.71
N TYR A 227 -12.66 7.44 12.50
CA TYR A 227 -13.72 7.22 11.52
C TYR A 227 -13.90 5.73 11.17
N ILE A 228 -12.83 4.98 10.97
CA ILE A 228 -12.88 3.54 10.72
C ILE A 228 -13.57 2.80 11.87
N LYS A 229 -13.31 3.16 13.13
CA LYS A 229 -13.98 2.56 14.30
C LYS A 229 -15.49 2.81 14.30
N GLU A 230 -15.91 4.00 13.91
CA GLU A 230 -17.34 4.32 13.75
C GLU A 230 -17.98 3.47 12.63
N GLU A 231 -17.31 3.32 11.51
CA GLU A 231 -17.80 2.51 10.39
C GLU A 231 -17.82 1.00 10.71
N VAL A 232 -16.89 0.52 11.53
CA VAL A 232 -16.94 -0.85 12.08
C VAL A 232 -18.18 -1.04 12.96
N ALA A 233 -18.49 -0.08 13.85
CA ALA A 233 -19.68 -0.13 14.70
C ALA A 233 -20.98 -0.13 13.90
N LYS A 234 -21.01 0.53 12.73
CA LYS A 234 -22.13 0.53 11.77
C LYS A 234 -22.16 -0.71 10.87
N ASN A 235 -21.19 -1.61 11.01
CA ASN A 235 -21.02 -2.81 10.17
C ASN A 235 -20.82 -2.50 8.67
N ASN A 236 -20.26 -1.33 8.34
CA ASN A 236 -19.85 -0.95 6.97
C ASN A 236 -18.42 -1.36 6.66
N VAL A 237 -17.60 -1.55 7.71
CA VAL A 237 -16.16 -1.85 7.60
C VAL A 237 -15.80 -3.07 8.43
N PHE A 238 -14.94 -3.92 7.86
CA PHE A 238 -14.27 -5.03 8.53
C PHE A 238 -12.77 -4.80 8.51
N VAL A 239 -12.09 -4.80 9.67
CA VAL A 239 -10.66 -4.54 9.77
C VAL A 239 -9.88 -5.83 10.01
N ILE A 240 -8.80 -6.03 9.23
CA ILE A 240 -7.76 -7.03 9.44
C ILE A 240 -6.47 -6.28 9.79
N GLN A 241 -5.93 -6.50 10.99
CA GLN A 241 -4.73 -5.81 11.46
C GLN A 241 -3.94 -6.70 12.41
N PRO A 242 -2.63 -6.46 12.60
CA PRO A 242 -1.81 -7.23 13.53
C PRO A 242 -2.25 -6.96 14.98
N GLU A 243 -2.23 -7.99 15.82
CA GLU A 243 -2.57 -7.86 17.25
C GLU A 243 -1.52 -7.03 18.03
N LYS A 244 -0.26 -7.07 17.55
CA LYS A 244 0.87 -6.34 18.14
C LYS A 244 1.69 -5.66 17.05
N ALA A 245 2.53 -4.70 17.44
CA ALA A 245 3.46 -4.07 16.52
C ALA A 245 4.34 -5.11 15.83
N LEU A 246 4.38 -5.05 14.49
CA LEU A 246 5.18 -5.97 13.69
C LEU A 246 6.67 -5.74 13.92
N ASN A 247 7.41 -6.82 14.16
CA ASN A 247 8.86 -6.77 14.37
C ASN A 247 9.61 -6.65 13.03
N ILE A 248 9.40 -5.54 12.33
CA ILE A 248 10.03 -5.26 11.04
C ILE A 248 10.24 -3.75 10.89
N GLY A 249 11.38 -3.35 10.34
CA GLY A 249 11.69 -1.96 10.02
C GLY A 249 10.97 -1.47 8.76
N ARG A 250 11.17 -0.19 8.42
CA ARG A 250 10.73 0.34 7.12
C ARG A 250 11.53 -0.28 5.97
N ILE A 251 12.76 -0.69 6.24
CA ILE A 251 13.67 -1.39 5.37
C ILE A 251 14.08 -2.64 6.13
N GLU A 252 14.05 -3.80 5.48
CA GLU A 252 14.38 -5.06 6.11
C GLU A 252 15.09 -5.98 5.12
N HIS A 253 16.19 -6.56 5.57
CA HIS A 253 17.02 -7.50 4.80
C HIS A 253 17.07 -8.90 5.44
N ASP A 254 16.54 -9.04 6.65
CA ASP A 254 16.47 -10.31 7.35
C ASP A 254 15.28 -11.14 6.86
N ARG A 255 15.59 -12.20 6.12
CA ARG A 255 14.59 -13.12 5.57
C ARG A 255 13.74 -13.79 6.65
N THR A 256 14.27 -13.99 7.85
CA THR A 256 13.54 -14.59 8.97
C THR A 256 12.43 -13.65 9.45
N ARG A 257 12.74 -12.35 9.58
CA ARG A 257 11.74 -11.35 9.94
C ARG A 257 10.70 -11.16 8.84
N ILE A 258 11.12 -11.09 7.57
CA ILE A 258 10.20 -11.01 6.42
C ILE A 258 9.22 -12.19 6.46
N ARG A 259 9.72 -13.42 6.62
CA ARG A 259 8.87 -14.62 6.75
C ARG A 259 7.92 -14.54 7.93
N ALA A 260 8.42 -14.18 9.11
CA ALA A 260 7.60 -14.09 10.32
C ALA A 260 6.43 -13.11 10.17
N VAL A 261 6.66 -11.94 9.55
CA VAL A 261 5.62 -10.94 9.31
C VAL A 261 4.61 -11.40 8.25
N TYR A 262 5.08 -12.09 7.20
CA TYR A 262 4.19 -12.70 6.22
C TYR A 262 3.27 -13.75 6.84
N GLU A 263 3.83 -14.67 7.63
CA GLU A 263 3.05 -15.71 8.30
C GLU A 263 2.07 -15.13 9.35
N GLU A 264 2.44 -14.02 10.01
CA GLU A 264 1.53 -13.32 10.92
C GLU A 264 0.31 -12.76 10.14
N GLY A 265 0.53 -12.20 8.94
CA GLY A 265 -0.56 -11.77 8.06
C GLY A 265 -1.48 -12.93 7.67
N ARG A 266 -0.90 -14.06 7.26
CA ARG A 266 -1.67 -15.27 6.92
C ARG A 266 -2.48 -15.78 8.11
N LYS A 267 -1.83 -15.91 9.27
CA LYS A 267 -2.49 -16.37 10.51
C LYS A 267 -3.64 -15.48 10.92
N THR A 268 -3.43 -14.17 10.88
CA THR A 268 -4.47 -13.19 11.23
C THR A 268 -5.66 -13.28 10.27
N ALA A 269 -5.43 -13.37 8.97
CA ALA A 269 -6.49 -13.52 7.98
C ALA A 269 -7.25 -14.83 8.15
N MET A 270 -6.56 -15.95 8.36
CA MET A 270 -7.20 -17.26 8.60
C MET A 270 -8.05 -17.26 9.88
N LYS A 271 -7.56 -16.67 10.96
CA LYS A 271 -8.30 -16.53 12.24
C LYS A 271 -9.61 -15.76 12.05
N ARG A 272 -9.61 -14.73 11.19
CA ARG A 272 -10.74 -13.84 10.93
C ARG A 272 -11.62 -14.29 9.74
N LEU A 273 -11.26 -15.39 9.05
CA LEU A 273 -11.87 -15.75 7.76
C LEU A 273 -13.36 -16.04 7.84
N ALA A 274 -13.82 -16.73 8.89
CA ALA A 274 -15.24 -17.02 9.08
C ALA A 274 -16.07 -15.75 9.27
N GLU A 275 -15.59 -14.84 10.12
CA GLU A 275 -16.22 -13.54 10.38
C GLU A 275 -16.22 -12.67 9.10
N LEU A 276 -15.11 -12.66 8.36
CA LEU A 276 -15.01 -11.97 7.08
C LEU A 276 -16.03 -12.47 6.07
N LYS A 277 -16.17 -13.79 5.93
CA LYS A 277 -17.18 -14.39 5.03
C LYS A 277 -18.61 -14.01 5.43
N MET A 278 -18.91 -13.98 6.72
CA MET A 278 -20.22 -13.52 7.22
C MET A 278 -20.44 -12.03 6.91
N PHE A 279 -19.44 -11.19 7.18
CA PHE A 279 -19.49 -9.76 6.89
C PHE A 279 -19.78 -9.49 5.40
N LEU A 280 -19.10 -10.19 4.48
CA LEU A 280 -19.25 -9.99 3.03
C LEU A 280 -20.58 -10.52 2.47
N ARG A 281 -21.25 -11.45 3.15
CA ARG A 281 -22.58 -11.96 2.74
C ARG A 281 -23.74 -11.08 3.19
N GLN A 282 -23.53 -10.25 4.18
CA GLN A 282 -24.58 -9.34 4.68
C GLN A 282 -24.79 -8.22 3.66
N GLY A 283 -25.94 -8.21 3.00
CA GLY A 283 -26.31 -7.22 1.97
C GLY A 283 -26.36 -7.77 0.53
N GLU A 284 -26.26 -9.11 0.37
CA GLU A 284 -26.64 -9.83 -0.86
C GLU A 284 -28.15 -9.98 -0.97
#